data_4b9c3f8fd71f777362150b704720d11d
#
_entry.id   4b9c3f8fd71f777362150b704720d11d
#
_cell.length_a   1.000
_cell.length_b   1.000
_cell.length_c   1.000
_cell.angle_alpha   90.00
_cell.angle_beta   90.00
_cell.angle_gamma   90.00
#
_symmetry.space_group_name_H-M   'P 1'
#
loop_
_entity.id
_entity.type
_entity.pdbx_description
1 polymer ?
#
loop_
_entity_poly.entity_id
_entity_poly.type
_entity_poly.pdbx_seq_one_letter_code
_entity_poly.pdbx_strand_id
1 'polypeptide(L)'
;MSINTTANTAGTTKLNKTFYDRQLLESAKTRFVHAKYGQKRPIPKNSGKRVEFRKWNLFDANDAMEALQEGVTPASQALSQSNVEVEVAQYGAYVEVSDLLDMTGYDQVISESAELLGEQLGTVVEWVTRDAMNAGTNVQYANGKSGRGEITAADKLTVAEIRKAVRTLKKAKARPFGDEGRKPHFICICSPEATYDLQSDSLWQDVSKYSCAEQIYSGEIGRLFGVVFVESTEAKVFSQSVLNKVKTATTASNTFVLKNSPKDAEAAYLSTAGNKIKIGADEHTVASFDAATNTVTLSDNATLTADAIVYSEDAGSIDGTTKAGADVHSTLIFGKDAYGIVDVGGSGALQIIIKPHGSAGTSDPLDQRATVGAKVAAYAAKILNELWIIRIEHGVSA
;
A
#
# COMPACT_ATOMS: atom_id res chain seq x y z
N MET A 1 -0.40 -47.33 -36.06
CA MET A 1 -1.04 -46.38 -35.17
C MET A 1 -0.11 -46.15 -33.97
N SER A 2 0.58 -45.03 -33.90
CA SER A 2 1.43 -44.71 -32.75
C SER A 2 0.52 -44.21 -31.62
N ILE A 3 0.38 -45.04 -30.62
CA ILE A 3 -0.28 -44.68 -29.38
C ILE A 3 0.56 -43.56 -28.73
N ASN A 4 -0.08 -42.48 -28.33
CA ASN A 4 0.57 -41.39 -27.60
C ASN A 4 1.22 -41.97 -26.35
N THR A 5 2.53 -41.94 -26.31
CA THR A 5 3.32 -42.39 -25.17
C THR A 5 3.37 -41.26 -24.15
N THR A 6 3.67 -41.58 -22.90
CA THR A 6 3.84 -40.67 -21.75
C THR A 6 4.72 -39.42 -22.02
N ALA A 7 5.57 -39.47 -23.04
CA ALA A 7 6.33 -38.31 -23.49
C ALA A 7 5.45 -37.18 -24.05
N ASN A 8 4.33 -37.46 -24.67
CA ASN A 8 3.37 -36.47 -25.13
C ASN A 8 2.52 -35.89 -23.99
N THR A 9 2.25 -36.68 -22.96
CA THR A 9 1.53 -36.23 -21.78
C THR A 9 2.37 -35.23 -20.96
N ALA A 10 3.70 -35.46 -20.89
CA ALA A 10 4.61 -34.53 -20.25
C ALA A 10 4.70 -33.18 -21.00
N GLY A 11 4.55 -33.17 -22.33
CA GLY A 11 4.50 -31.94 -23.13
C GLY A 11 3.22 -31.16 -22.95
N THR A 12 2.08 -31.81 -22.85
CA THR A 12 0.78 -31.17 -22.60
C THR A 12 0.67 -30.64 -21.18
N THR A 13 1.26 -31.31 -20.20
CA THR A 13 1.29 -30.80 -18.81
C THR A 13 2.13 -29.54 -18.69
N LYS A 14 3.21 -29.41 -19.45
CA LYS A 14 4.00 -28.18 -19.51
C LYS A 14 3.27 -27.05 -20.24
N LEU A 15 2.54 -27.34 -21.29
CA LEU A 15 1.71 -26.36 -22.01
C LEU A 15 0.57 -25.84 -21.13
N ASN A 16 -0.10 -26.71 -20.39
CA ASN A 16 -1.13 -26.29 -19.45
C ASN A 16 -0.56 -25.40 -18.33
N LYS A 17 0.58 -25.76 -17.76
CA LYS A 17 1.23 -24.95 -16.73
C LYS A 17 1.60 -23.56 -17.25
N THR A 18 2.11 -23.46 -18.47
CA THR A 18 2.48 -22.18 -19.08
C THR A 18 1.24 -21.32 -19.39
N PHE A 19 0.13 -21.92 -19.77
CA PHE A 19 -1.13 -21.23 -20.01
C PHE A 19 -1.70 -20.62 -18.72
N TYR A 20 -1.75 -21.38 -17.63
CA TYR A 20 -2.23 -20.88 -16.34
C TYR A 20 -1.33 -19.78 -15.79
N ASP A 21 -0.02 -19.92 -15.88
CA ASP A 21 0.92 -18.87 -15.46
C ASP A 21 0.70 -17.56 -16.23
N ARG A 22 0.41 -17.64 -17.53
CA ARG A 22 0.14 -16.48 -18.36
C ARG A 22 -1.17 -15.80 -17.99
N GLN A 23 -2.23 -16.54 -17.78
CA GLN A 23 -3.54 -16.01 -17.39
C GLN A 23 -3.48 -15.34 -16.03
N LEU A 24 -2.81 -15.94 -15.06
CA LEU A 24 -2.57 -15.34 -13.75
C LEU A 24 -1.83 -14.01 -13.87
N LEU A 25 -0.75 -13.96 -14.64
CA LEU A 25 0.03 -12.74 -14.84
C LEU A 25 -0.76 -11.64 -15.54
N GLU A 26 -1.64 -11.98 -16.46
CA GLU A 26 -2.51 -11.01 -17.14
C GLU A 26 -3.55 -10.45 -16.17
N SER A 27 -4.21 -11.28 -15.39
CA SER A 27 -5.18 -10.87 -14.38
C SER A 27 -4.55 -10.00 -13.29
N ALA A 28 -3.36 -10.36 -12.80
CA ALA A 28 -2.65 -9.59 -11.79
C ALA A 28 -2.17 -8.21 -12.30
N LYS A 29 -1.71 -8.12 -13.55
CA LYS A 29 -1.16 -6.87 -14.12
C LYS A 29 -2.18 -5.76 -14.23
N THR A 30 -3.45 -6.05 -14.43
CA THR A 30 -4.51 -5.04 -14.57
C THR A 30 -4.75 -4.27 -13.29
N ARG A 31 -4.31 -4.79 -12.14
CA ARG A 31 -4.54 -4.18 -10.82
C ARG A 31 -3.37 -3.36 -10.27
N PHE A 32 -2.19 -3.41 -10.91
CA PHE A 32 -1.00 -2.71 -10.43
C PHE A 32 -1.02 -1.22 -10.78
N VAL A 33 -1.46 -0.39 -9.88
CA VAL A 33 -1.39 1.07 -9.99
C VAL A 33 -0.19 1.62 -9.24
N HIS A 34 -0.07 1.34 -7.94
CA HIS A 34 1.04 1.82 -7.10
C HIS A 34 2.37 1.19 -7.50
N ALA A 35 2.39 -0.10 -7.86
CA ALA A 35 3.60 -0.80 -8.28
C ALA A 35 4.13 -0.38 -9.67
N LYS A 36 3.34 0.38 -10.45
CA LYS A 36 3.70 0.77 -11.82
C LYS A 36 4.83 1.80 -11.89
N TYR A 37 4.85 2.76 -10.97
CA TYR A 37 5.65 3.99 -11.07
C TYR A 37 6.92 3.99 -10.22
N GLY A 38 7.13 2.96 -9.39
CA GLY A 38 8.33 2.84 -8.55
C GLY A 38 9.59 2.54 -9.32
N GLN A 39 10.74 2.93 -8.77
CA GLN A 39 12.04 2.55 -9.29
C GLN A 39 12.26 1.04 -9.08
N LYS A 40 12.29 0.26 -10.15
CA LYS A 40 12.47 -1.19 -10.09
C LYS A 40 13.94 -1.56 -10.01
N ARG A 41 14.30 -2.37 -9.02
CA ARG A 41 15.63 -2.96 -8.87
C ARG A 41 15.53 -4.46 -8.60
N PRO A 42 15.74 -5.33 -9.60
CA PRO A 42 15.73 -6.77 -9.39
C PRO A 42 16.97 -7.22 -8.62
N ILE A 43 16.80 -8.14 -7.70
CA ILE A 43 17.90 -8.85 -7.04
C ILE A 43 18.29 -10.04 -7.92
N PRO A 44 19.59 -10.20 -8.28
CA PRO A 44 20.05 -11.42 -8.92
C PRO A 44 19.81 -12.64 -8.01
N LYS A 45 19.53 -13.79 -8.60
CA LYS A 45 19.41 -15.05 -7.83
C LYS A 45 20.71 -15.29 -7.04
N ASN A 46 20.59 -15.80 -5.82
CA ASN A 46 21.68 -16.08 -4.89
C ASN A 46 22.46 -14.87 -4.35
N SER A 47 21.89 -13.65 -4.42
CA SER A 47 22.55 -12.41 -3.96
C SER A 47 22.03 -11.88 -2.62
N GLY A 48 21.38 -12.74 -1.81
CA GLY A 48 20.90 -12.37 -0.48
C GLY A 48 19.45 -11.83 -0.47
N LYS A 49 18.98 -11.41 0.72
CA LYS A 49 17.61 -10.94 0.96
C LYS A 49 17.47 -9.42 0.98
N ARG A 50 18.57 -8.68 0.95
CA ARG A 50 18.59 -7.23 1.14
C ARG A 50 19.12 -6.52 -0.08
N VAL A 51 18.50 -5.40 -0.42
CA VAL A 51 18.99 -4.45 -1.43
C VAL A 51 19.25 -3.13 -0.76
N GLU A 52 20.36 -2.54 -1.09
CA GLU A 52 20.75 -1.21 -0.66
C GLU A 52 20.59 -0.24 -1.84
N PHE A 53 19.73 0.75 -1.66
CA PHE A 53 19.62 1.90 -2.56
C PHE A 53 20.55 2.99 -2.05
N ARG A 54 21.50 3.40 -2.89
CA ARG A 54 22.51 4.40 -2.55
C ARG A 54 22.18 5.72 -3.23
N LYS A 55 22.23 6.80 -2.46
CA LYS A 55 22.04 8.15 -2.93
C LYS A 55 23.19 9.02 -2.47
N TRP A 56 23.82 9.72 -3.41
CA TRP A 56 24.76 10.78 -3.08
C TRP A 56 24.00 12.04 -2.70
N ASN A 57 24.37 12.64 -1.59
CA ASN A 57 23.81 13.92 -1.18
C ASN A 57 24.42 15.05 -2.04
N LEU A 58 23.59 16.02 -2.36
CA LEU A 58 24.06 17.22 -3.07
C LEU A 58 24.97 18.05 -2.17
N PHE A 59 25.98 18.63 -2.74
CA PHE A 59 26.79 19.64 -2.06
C PHE A 59 25.96 20.88 -1.78
N ASP A 60 26.28 21.57 -0.67
CA ASP A 60 25.71 22.88 -0.42
C ASP A 60 26.33 23.90 -1.40
N ALA A 61 25.46 24.67 -2.07
CA ALA A 61 25.92 25.70 -2.99
C ALA A 61 26.66 26.85 -2.26
N ASN A 62 26.36 27.04 -0.97
CA ASN A 62 27.05 28.05 -0.16
C ASN A 62 28.53 27.78 0.01
N ASP A 63 28.94 26.52 0.05
CA ASP A 63 30.36 26.12 0.18
C ASP A 63 31.21 26.50 -1.04
N ALA A 64 30.58 26.78 -2.19
CA ALA A 64 31.26 27.19 -3.42
C ALA A 64 30.92 28.64 -3.83
N MET A 65 30.29 29.42 -2.97
CA MET A 65 29.81 30.76 -3.29
C MET A 65 30.89 31.82 -3.16
N GLU A 66 32.00 31.53 -2.45
CA GLU A 66 33.09 32.46 -2.32
C GLU A 66 33.94 32.48 -3.60
N ALA A 67 34.31 33.70 -4.03
CA ALA A 67 35.20 33.85 -5.18
C ALA A 67 36.60 33.29 -4.87
N LEU A 68 37.15 32.50 -5.80
CA LEU A 68 38.48 31.94 -5.64
C LEU A 68 39.53 33.04 -5.63
N GLN A 69 40.48 32.98 -4.70
CA GLN A 69 41.63 33.82 -4.68
C GLN A 69 42.74 33.24 -5.56
N GLU A 70 43.41 34.08 -6.32
CA GLU A 70 44.48 33.67 -7.20
C GLU A 70 45.65 33.06 -6.39
N GLY A 71 46.08 31.86 -6.74
CA GLY A 71 47.15 31.15 -6.07
C GLY A 71 46.78 30.46 -4.75
N VAL A 72 45.54 30.52 -4.30
CA VAL A 72 45.06 29.85 -3.08
C VAL A 72 44.17 28.66 -3.41
N THR A 73 44.53 27.47 -2.93
CA THR A 73 43.68 26.27 -3.10
C THR A 73 42.49 26.33 -2.14
N PRO A 74 41.26 26.22 -2.62
CA PRO A 74 40.06 26.20 -1.75
C PRO A 74 40.01 24.93 -0.90
N ALA A 75 39.23 24.97 0.17
CA ALA A 75 38.96 23.79 1.00
C ALA A 75 38.28 22.67 0.21
N SER A 76 38.70 21.43 0.45
CA SER A 76 38.07 20.28 -0.19
C SER A 76 36.70 19.96 0.43
N GLN A 77 35.72 19.62 -0.40
CA GLN A 77 34.41 19.18 0.07
C GLN A 77 34.36 17.66 0.22
N ALA A 78 33.75 17.17 1.31
CA ALA A 78 33.58 15.73 1.56
C ALA A 78 32.34 15.19 0.89
N LEU A 79 32.46 14.04 0.21
CA LEU A 79 31.30 13.31 -0.33
C LEU A 79 30.50 12.68 0.80
N SER A 80 29.19 12.87 0.79
CA SER A 80 28.29 12.20 1.72
C SER A 80 27.28 11.32 0.97
N GLN A 81 26.99 10.16 1.54
CA GLN A 81 26.09 9.15 0.96
C GLN A 81 25.06 8.74 1.97
N SER A 82 23.80 8.63 1.53
CA SER A 82 22.72 8.04 2.31
C SER A 82 22.28 6.72 1.67
N ASN A 83 22.11 5.70 2.52
CA ASN A 83 21.74 4.35 2.10
C ASN A 83 20.35 4.01 2.64
N VAL A 84 19.52 3.40 1.79
CA VAL A 84 18.21 2.87 2.17
C VAL A 84 18.22 1.37 1.93
N GLU A 85 18.18 0.59 3.01
CA GLU A 85 18.08 -0.86 2.94
C GLU A 85 16.64 -1.33 2.83
N VAL A 86 16.40 -2.31 1.96
CA VAL A 86 15.11 -2.95 1.75
C VAL A 86 15.28 -4.46 1.87
N GLU A 87 14.51 -5.09 2.74
CA GLU A 87 14.46 -6.55 2.89
C GLU A 87 13.20 -7.08 2.20
N VAL A 88 13.37 -8.13 1.38
CA VAL A 88 12.27 -8.75 0.64
C VAL A 88 11.58 -9.82 1.46
N ALA A 89 10.25 -9.90 1.35
CA ALA A 89 9.41 -10.93 1.95
C ALA A 89 8.73 -11.78 0.87
N GLN A 90 8.30 -12.99 1.26
CA GLN A 90 7.51 -13.88 0.39
C GLN A 90 6.05 -13.82 0.82
N TYR A 91 5.17 -13.78 -0.18
CA TYR A 91 3.72 -13.81 0.01
C TYR A 91 3.15 -14.96 -0.82
N GLY A 92 2.15 -15.66 -0.31
CA GLY A 92 1.52 -16.75 -1.06
C GLY A 92 0.28 -17.27 -0.39
N ALA A 93 -0.57 -17.90 -1.20
CA ALA A 93 -1.76 -18.59 -0.76
C ALA A 93 -1.94 -19.86 -1.61
N TYR A 94 -2.72 -20.81 -1.12
CA TYR A 94 -3.05 -22.02 -1.85
C TYR A 94 -4.48 -22.46 -1.56
N VAL A 95 -5.04 -23.21 -2.50
CA VAL A 95 -6.36 -23.85 -2.41
C VAL A 95 -6.18 -25.34 -2.55
N GLU A 96 -6.86 -26.11 -1.72
CA GLU A 96 -6.96 -27.57 -1.83
C GLU A 96 -8.29 -27.96 -2.50
N VAL A 97 -8.21 -28.87 -3.44
CA VAL A 97 -9.36 -29.39 -4.19
C VAL A 97 -9.40 -30.91 -4.02
N SER A 98 -10.56 -31.44 -3.62
CA SER A 98 -10.74 -32.89 -3.53
C SER A 98 -11.01 -33.52 -4.90
N ASP A 99 -10.63 -34.79 -5.08
CA ASP A 99 -10.88 -35.55 -6.26
C ASP A 99 -12.38 -35.67 -6.59
N LEU A 100 -13.22 -35.85 -5.56
CA LEU A 100 -14.67 -35.93 -5.73
C LEU A 100 -15.24 -34.61 -6.27
N LEU A 101 -14.73 -33.44 -5.81
CA LEU A 101 -15.14 -32.14 -6.31
C LEU A 101 -14.71 -31.94 -7.76
N ASP A 102 -13.47 -32.33 -8.10
CA ASP A 102 -12.96 -32.23 -9.48
C ASP A 102 -13.69 -33.12 -10.46
N MET A 103 -14.16 -34.31 -10.01
CA MET A 103 -14.94 -35.26 -10.82
C MET A 103 -16.42 -34.91 -10.94
N THR A 104 -17.01 -34.28 -9.92
CA THR A 104 -18.46 -33.98 -9.88
C THR A 104 -18.79 -32.51 -10.17
N GLY A 105 -17.80 -31.63 -10.10
CA GLY A 105 -17.96 -30.22 -10.38
C GLY A 105 -18.29 -29.98 -11.85
N TYR A 106 -19.23 -29.08 -12.10
CA TYR A 106 -19.61 -28.66 -13.46
C TYR A 106 -18.55 -27.71 -14.05
N ASP A 107 -17.90 -26.93 -13.18
CA ASP A 107 -16.90 -25.92 -13.55
C ASP A 107 -15.49 -26.45 -13.34
N GLN A 108 -14.52 -25.87 -14.07
CA GLN A 108 -13.09 -26.19 -13.94
C GLN A 108 -12.51 -25.52 -12.68
N VAL A 109 -12.74 -26.11 -11.51
CA VAL A 109 -12.38 -25.55 -10.20
C VAL A 109 -10.89 -25.18 -10.09
N ILE A 110 -10.01 -25.98 -10.71
CA ILE A 110 -8.55 -25.73 -10.71
C ILE A 110 -8.22 -24.43 -11.46
N SER A 111 -8.86 -24.20 -12.62
CA SER A 111 -8.65 -22.99 -13.43
C SER A 111 -9.12 -21.74 -12.73
N GLU A 112 -10.36 -21.79 -12.22
CA GLU A 112 -10.97 -20.69 -11.48
C GLU A 112 -10.17 -20.35 -10.20
N SER A 113 -9.71 -21.38 -9.49
CA SER A 113 -8.85 -21.19 -8.31
C SER A 113 -7.53 -20.49 -8.65
N ALA A 114 -6.93 -20.79 -9.81
CA ALA A 114 -5.71 -20.14 -10.26
C ALA A 114 -5.93 -18.65 -10.57
N GLU A 115 -7.06 -18.30 -11.20
CA GLU A 115 -7.43 -16.92 -11.51
C GLU A 115 -7.67 -16.11 -10.24
N LEU A 116 -8.48 -16.64 -9.31
CA LEU A 116 -8.76 -15.99 -8.02
C LEU A 116 -7.50 -15.78 -7.18
N LEU A 117 -6.58 -16.75 -7.14
CA LEU A 117 -5.30 -16.61 -6.47
C LEU A 117 -4.42 -15.55 -7.13
N GLY A 118 -4.52 -15.40 -8.44
CA GLY A 118 -3.83 -14.35 -9.18
C GLY A 118 -4.29 -12.95 -8.80
N GLU A 119 -5.60 -12.76 -8.76
CA GLU A 119 -6.20 -11.50 -8.31
C GLU A 119 -5.82 -11.18 -6.87
N GLN A 120 -5.91 -12.18 -5.97
CA GLN A 120 -5.54 -12.01 -4.57
C GLN A 120 -4.08 -11.57 -4.41
N LEU A 121 -3.15 -12.26 -5.08
CA LEU A 121 -1.73 -11.90 -4.97
C LEU A 121 -1.40 -10.57 -5.65
N GLY A 122 -2.08 -10.22 -6.73
CA GLY A 122 -2.00 -8.90 -7.33
C GLY A 122 -2.39 -7.81 -6.34
N THR A 123 -3.49 -8.00 -5.64
CA THR A 123 -3.96 -7.09 -4.60
C THR A 123 -2.97 -7.00 -3.43
N VAL A 124 -2.38 -8.13 -3.00
CA VAL A 124 -1.36 -8.13 -1.92
C VAL A 124 -0.13 -7.32 -2.31
N VAL A 125 0.39 -7.48 -3.53
CA VAL A 125 1.53 -6.69 -4.03
C VAL A 125 1.21 -5.20 -4.06
N GLU A 126 0.00 -4.86 -4.49
CA GLU A 126 -0.49 -3.48 -4.51
C GLU A 126 -0.58 -2.91 -3.09
N TRP A 127 -1.13 -3.66 -2.13
CA TRP A 127 -1.23 -3.24 -0.73
C TRP A 127 0.14 -3.04 -0.07
N VAL A 128 1.08 -3.96 -0.31
CA VAL A 128 2.46 -3.82 0.22
C VAL A 128 3.11 -2.54 -0.29
N THR A 129 2.95 -2.24 -1.59
CA THR A 129 3.48 -1.00 -2.17
C THR A 129 2.77 0.22 -1.64
N ARG A 130 1.45 0.20 -1.62
CA ARG A 130 0.60 1.27 -1.10
C ARG A 130 0.95 1.60 0.36
N ASP A 131 1.05 0.58 1.21
CA ASP A 131 1.32 0.78 2.63
C ASP A 131 2.76 1.29 2.86
N ALA A 132 3.73 0.83 2.07
CA ALA A 132 5.08 1.38 2.07
C ALA A 132 5.10 2.87 1.67
N MET A 133 4.33 3.27 0.67
CA MET A 133 4.21 4.69 0.26
C MET A 133 3.49 5.53 1.30
N ASN A 134 2.51 4.97 2.01
CA ASN A 134 1.77 5.63 3.08
C ASN A 134 2.51 5.68 4.42
N ALA A 135 3.62 4.96 4.58
CA ALA A 135 4.45 5.03 5.78
C ALA A 135 5.31 6.31 5.86
N GLY A 136 5.32 7.12 4.81
CA GLY A 136 6.09 8.38 4.75
C GLY A 136 5.63 9.42 5.77
N THR A 137 6.56 10.27 6.18
CA THR A 137 6.36 11.33 7.18
C THR A 137 5.92 12.67 6.56
N ASN A 138 6.05 12.82 5.24
CA ASN A 138 5.66 14.05 4.55
C ASN A 138 4.15 14.07 4.28
N VAL A 139 3.39 14.53 5.27
CA VAL A 139 1.92 14.52 5.26
C VAL A 139 1.39 15.94 5.17
N GLN A 140 0.38 16.14 4.36
CA GLN A 140 -0.41 17.36 4.26
C GLN A 140 -1.85 17.03 4.64
N TYR A 141 -2.41 17.75 5.61
CA TYR A 141 -3.81 17.60 5.98
C TYR A 141 -4.66 18.62 5.25
N ALA A 142 -5.84 18.18 4.76
CA ALA A 142 -6.76 19.06 4.07
C ALA A 142 -7.25 20.20 4.98
N ASN A 143 -7.62 21.31 4.38
CA ASN A 143 -8.19 22.47 5.06
C ASN A 143 -7.32 23.05 6.20
N GLY A 144 -5.99 22.80 6.15
CA GLY A 144 -5.06 23.34 7.15
C GLY A 144 -5.15 22.68 8.53
N LYS A 145 -5.72 21.49 8.62
CA LYS A 145 -5.75 20.68 9.86
C LYS A 145 -4.33 20.32 10.30
N SER A 146 -4.16 20.04 11.59
CA SER A 146 -2.87 19.71 12.20
C SER A 146 -2.62 18.21 12.28
N GLY A 147 -3.67 17.38 12.20
CA GLY A 147 -3.60 15.94 12.32
C GLY A 147 -4.80 15.22 11.72
N ARG A 148 -4.66 13.91 11.51
CA ARG A 148 -5.71 13.07 10.96
C ARG A 148 -6.98 13.09 11.80
N GLY A 149 -6.86 13.08 13.12
CA GLY A 149 -8.00 13.09 14.04
C GLY A 149 -8.89 14.32 13.98
N GLU A 150 -8.46 15.39 13.31
CA GLU A 150 -9.24 16.63 13.13
C GLU A 150 -9.99 16.67 11.80
N ILE A 151 -9.74 15.70 10.89
CA ILE A 151 -10.36 15.67 9.56
C ILE A 151 -11.81 15.24 9.68
N THR A 152 -12.67 16.01 9.04
CA THR A 152 -14.10 15.73 8.92
C THR A 152 -14.46 15.39 7.47
N ALA A 153 -15.68 14.87 7.23
CA ALA A 153 -16.19 14.65 5.87
C ALA A 153 -16.27 15.94 5.03
N ALA A 154 -16.28 17.11 5.67
CA ALA A 154 -16.29 18.42 4.98
C ALA A 154 -14.89 18.84 4.47
N ASP A 155 -13.81 18.27 5.02
CA ASP A 155 -12.42 18.60 4.67
C ASP A 155 -11.99 17.83 3.42
N LYS A 156 -12.63 18.11 2.30
CA LYS A 156 -12.47 17.39 1.03
C LYS A 156 -11.17 17.71 0.31
N LEU A 157 -10.79 16.82 -0.61
CA LEU A 157 -9.70 17.09 -1.55
C LEU A 157 -10.11 18.20 -2.52
N THR A 158 -9.35 19.30 -2.54
CA THR A 158 -9.58 20.42 -3.44
C THR A 158 -8.38 20.66 -4.35
N VAL A 159 -8.62 21.33 -5.47
CA VAL A 159 -7.54 21.77 -6.37
C VAL A 159 -6.51 22.64 -5.65
N ALA A 160 -6.92 23.40 -4.64
CA ALA A 160 -6.01 24.23 -3.84
C ALA A 160 -5.02 23.39 -3.03
N GLU A 161 -5.45 22.26 -2.44
CA GLU A 161 -4.58 21.34 -1.70
C GLU A 161 -3.56 20.67 -2.63
N ILE A 162 -3.98 20.27 -3.84
CA ILE A 162 -3.09 19.72 -4.86
C ILE A 162 -2.00 20.75 -5.26
N ARG A 163 -2.37 22.02 -5.47
CA ARG A 163 -1.41 23.07 -5.79
C ARG A 163 -0.41 23.32 -4.66
N LYS A 164 -0.83 23.21 -3.39
CA LYS A 164 0.08 23.28 -2.24
C LYS A 164 1.09 22.12 -2.28
N ALA A 165 0.63 20.88 -2.50
CA ALA A 165 1.49 19.72 -2.60
C ALA A 165 2.50 19.83 -3.75
N VAL A 166 2.06 20.23 -4.94
CA VAL A 166 2.94 20.44 -6.09
C VAL A 166 3.99 21.54 -5.81
N ARG A 167 3.61 22.61 -5.12
CA ARG A 167 4.56 23.65 -4.68
C ARG A 167 5.63 23.08 -3.76
N THR A 168 5.24 22.23 -2.80
CA THR A 168 6.17 21.60 -1.86
C THR A 168 7.13 20.66 -2.59
N LEU A 169 6.64 19.82 -3.52
CA LEU A 169 7.49 18.96 -4.35
C LEU A 169 8.48 19.76 -5.19
N LYS A 170 8.05 20.86 -5.83
CA LYS A 170 8.93 21.73 -6.61
C LYS A 170 9.98 22.40 -5.74
N LYS A 171 9.62 22.86 -4.53
CA LYS A 171 10.55 23.42 -3.55
C LYS A 171 11.61 22.39 -3.12
N ALA A 172 11.20 21.13 -2.97
CA ALA A 172 12.09 20.00 -2.66
C ALA A 172 12.91 19.52 -3.88
N LYS A 173 12.81 20.20 -5.03
CA LYS A 173 13.49 19.81 -6.30
C LYS A 173 13.18 18.37 -6.70
N ALA A 174 11.94 17.89 -6.45
CA ALA A 174 11.50 16.57 -6.85
C ALA A 174 11.55 16.44 -8.39
N ARG A 175 12.05 15.30 -8.87
CA ARG A 175 12.14 15.02 -10.29
C ARG A 175 10.75 14.68 -10.84
N PRO A 176 10.24 15.40 -11.84
CA PRO A 176 8.99 15.04 -12.48
C PRO A 176 9.17 13.80 -13.38
N PHE A 177 8.07 13.14 -13.67
CA PHE A 177 8.00 12.18 -14.77
C PHE A 177 7.93 12.92 -16.10
N GLY A 178 8.47 12.37 -17.14
CA GLY A 178 8.44 12.89 -18.50
C GLY A 178 9.73 12.53 -19.21
N ASP A 179 9.59 11.90 -20.38
CA ASP A 179 10.68 11.65 -21.31
C ASP A 179 10.62 12.69 -22.43
N GLU A 180 11.63 12.71 -23.29
CA GLU A 180 11.73 13.60 -24.45
C GLU A 180 10.41 13.62 -25.25
N GLY A 181 9.73 14.77 -25.24
CA GLY A 181 8.47 15.02 -25.94
C GLY A 181 7.20 15.08 -25.07
N ARG A 182 7.23 14.66 -23.81
CA ARG A 182 6.11 14.83 -22.89
C ARG A 182 6.39 15.95 -21.87
N LYS A 183 5.38 16.80 -21.62
CA LYS A 183 5.49 17.83 -20.57
C LYS A 183 5.79 17.19 -19.22
N PRO A 184 6.74 17.73 -18.42
CA PRO A 184 7.06 17.20 -17.10
C PRO A 184 5.82 17.22 -16.19
N HIS A 185 5.59 16.13 -15.46
CA HIS A 185 4.43 15.98 -14.59
C HIS A 185 4.75 15.14 -13.36
N PHE A 186 3.96 15.33 -12.32
CA PHE A 186 3.89 14.46 -11.14
C PHE A 186 2.74 13.48 -11.31
N ILE A 187 2.74 12.39 -10.56
CA ILE A 187 1.65 11.42 -10.55
C ILE A 187 0.90 11.57 -9.24
N CYS A 188 -0.42 11.58 -9.33
CA CYS A 188 -1.34 11.56 -8.21
C CYS A 188 -2.14 10.26 -8.27
N ILE A 189 -2.12 9.48 -7.18
CA ILE A 189 -2.98 8.32 -7.00
C ILE A 189 -4.03 8.69 -5.96
N CYS A 190 -5.30 8.55 -6.32
CA CYS A 190 -6.44 8.90 -5.48
C CYS A 190 -7.51 7.78 -5.50
N SER A 191 -8.37 7.80 -4.48
CA SER A 191 -9.54 6.92 -4.44
C SER A 191 -10.65 7.41 -5.37
N PRO A 192 -11.61 6.54 -5.77
CA PRO A 192 -12.76 6.94 -6.57
C PRO A 192 -13.59 8.06 -5.94
N GLU A 193 -13.78 8.01 -4.61
CA GLU A 193 -14.53 9.01 -3.86
C GLU A 193 -13.82 10.38 -3.89
N ALA A 194 -12.49 10.38 -3.73
CA ALA A 194 -11.68 11.60 -3.85
C ALA A 194 -11.74 12.18 -5.27
N THR A 195 -11.77 11.31 -6.27
CA THR A 195 -11.92 11.72 -7.68
C THR A 195 -13.28 12.39 -7.93
N TYR A 196 -14.34 11.84 -7.37
CA TYR A 196 -15.70 12.39 -7.47
C TYR A 196 -15.76 13.81 -6.88
N ASP A 197 -15.19 14.00 -5.69
CA ASP A 197 -15.15 15.32 -5.06
C ASP A 197 -14.30 16.32 -5.86
N LEU A 198 -13.16 15.87 -6.40
CA LEU A 198 -12.29 16.71 -7.21
C LEU A 198 -12.94 17.12 -8.53
N GLN A 199 -13.68 16.23 -9.19
CA GLN A 199 -14.42 16.53 -10.41
C GLN A 199 -15.60 17.49 -10.18
N SER A 200 -16.09 17.55 -8.94
CA SER A 200 -17.12 18.50 -8.53
C SER A 200 -16.58 19.93 -8.29
N ASP A 201 -15.26 20.10 -8.21
CA ASP A 201 -14.62 21.40 -8.06
C ASP A 201 -14.74 22.22 -9.35
N SER A 202 -15.20 23.48 -9.23
CA SER A 202 -15.42 24.39 -10.35
C SER A 202 -14.14 24.63 -11.19
N LEU A 203 -12.97 24.69 -10.54
CA LEU A 203 -11.70 24.87 -11.23
C LEU A 203 -11.34 23.64 -12.08
N TRP A 204 -11.68 22.44 -11.62
CA TRP A 204 -11.51 21.23 -12.40
C TRP A 204 -12.41 21.22 -13.64
N GLN A 205 -13.69 21.56 -13.45
CA GLN A 205 -14.67 21.60 -14.53
C GLN A 205 -14.29 22.62 -15.61
N ASP A 206 -13.77 23.77 -15.23
CA ASP A 206 -13.35 24.80 -16.17
C ASP A 206 -12.14 24.37 -17.00
N VAL A 207 -11.16 23.70 -16.39
CA VAL A 207 -9.98 23.20 -17.13
C VAL A 207 -10.34 22.02 -18.01
N SER A 208 -11.24 21.14 -17.59
CA SER A 208 -11.68 19.98 -18.37
C SER A 208 -12.39 20.36 -19.68
N LYS A 209 -13.05 21.50 -19.72
CA LYS A 209 -13.67 22.05 -20.94
C LYS A 209 -12.66 22.37 -22.07
N TYR A 210 -11.39 22.58 -21.71
CA TYR A 210 -10.32 22.95 -22.66
C TYR A 210 -9.35 21.79 -22.94
N SER A 211 -9.54 20.60 -22.34
CA SER A 211 -8.65 19.47 -22.53
C SER A 211 -9.08 18.59 -23.70
N CYS A 212 -8.10 18.12 -24.50
CA CYS A 212 -8.36 17.27 -25.66
C CYS A 212 -8.79 15.85 -25.24
N ALA A 213 -9.63 15.21 -26.09
CA ALA A 213 -10.25 13.90 -25.88
C ALA A 213 -9.29 12.69 -25.83
N GLU A 214 -7.98 12.86 -26.08
CA GLU A 214 -7.01 11.75 -26.11
C GLU A 214 -6.70 11.10 -24.74
N GLN A 215 -7.15 11.69 -23.64
CA GLN A 215 -6.80 11.25 -22.28
C GLN A 215 -7.65 10.08 -21.76
N ILE A 216 -8.75 9.75 -22.42
CA ILE A 216 -9.75 8.76 -21.96
C ILE A 216 -9.24 7.31 -22.09
N TYR A 217 -8.23 7.04 -22.94
CA TYR A 217 -7.78 5.68 -23.25
C TYR A 217 -6.69 5.11 -22.34
N SER A 218 -6.09 5.90 -21.43
CA SER A 218 -4.91 5.47 -20.64
C SER A 218 -5.19 5.23 -19.16
N GLY A 219 -6.44 5.27 -18.71
CA GLY A 219 -6.81 5.20 -17.28
C GLY A 219 -6.43 6.48 -16.50
N GLU A 220 -6.02 7.53 -17.20
CA GLU A 220 -5.81 8.86 -16.65
C GLU A 220 -7.16 9.57 -16.55
N ILE A 221 -7.54 10.02 -15.35
CA ILE A 221 -8.77 10.79 -15.14
C ILE A 221 -8.65 12.19 -15.75
N GLY A 222 -7.44 12.71 -15.77
CA GLY A 222 -7.15 14.04 -16.29
C GLY A 222 -5.77 14.54 -15.89
N ARG A 223 -5.44 15.73 -16.40
CA ARG A 223 -4.17 16.40 -16.15
C ARG A 223 -4.42 17.82 -15.68
N LEU A 224 -3.97 18.18 -14.47
CA LEU A 224 -4.17 19.50 -13.91
C LEU A 224 -2.88 19.98 -13.22
N PHE A 225 -2.47 21.23 -13.47
CA PHE A 225 -1.28 21.89 -12.85
C PHE A 225 0.01 21.06 -12.89
N GLY A 226 0.20 20.26 -13.95
CA GLY A 226 1.39 19.40 -14.09
C GLY A 226 1.31 18.11 -13.25
N VAL A 227 0.12 17.71 -12.86
CA VAL A 227 -0.17 16.43 -12.19
C VAL A 227 -1.06 15.58 -13.09
N VAL A 228 -0.74 14.31 -13.22
CA VAL A 228 -1.55 13.26 -13.85
C VAL A 228 -2.27 12.50 -12.76
N PHE A 229 -3.58 12.43 -12.86
CA PHE A 229 -4.43 11.75 -11.89
C PHE A 229 -4.73 10.34 -12.34
N VAL A 230 -4.48 9.39 -11.46
CA VAL A 230 -4.76 7.97 -11.65
C VAL A 230 -5.64 7.50 -10.50
N GLU A 231 -6.74 6.85 -10.84
CA GLU A 231 -7.66 6.28 -9.86
C GLU A 231 -7.22 4.88 -9.45
N SER A 232 -7.35 4.59 -8.17
CA SER A 232 -7.15 3.25 -7.64
C SER A 232 -8.20 2.95 -6.59
N THR A 233 -8.93 1.86 -6.77
CA THR A 233 -9.87 1.33 -5.77
C THR A 233 -9.15 0.83 -4.51
N GLU A 234 -7.86 0.54 -4.64
CA GLU A 234 -7.00 0.07 -3.55
C GLU A 234 -6.26 1.21 -2.84
N ALA A 235 -6.63 2.48 -3.10
CA ALA A 235 -6.07 3.62 -2.37
C ALA A 235 -6.30 3.47 -0.87
N LYS A 236 -5.34 3.90 -0.05
CA LYS A 236 -5.43 3.75 1.41
C LYS A 236 -6.53 4.62 1.97
N VAL A 237 -7.43 3.98 2.70
CA VAL A 237 -8.43 4.64 3.54
C VAL A 237 -8.10 4.31 4.99
N PHE A 238 -8.02 5.34 5.80
CA PHE A 238 -7.88 5.22 7.25
C PHE A 238 -9.27 5.29 7.85
N SER A 239 -9.83 4.13 8.15
CA SER A 239 -11.15 3.99 8.76
C SER A 239 -11.03 3.54 10.20
N GLN A 240 -11.98 3.93 10.99
CA GLN A 240 -12.07 3.53 12.38
C GLN A 240 -12.50 2.07 12.46
N SER A 241 -11.65 1.22 13.02
CA SER A 241 -12.02 -0.15 13.33
C SER A 241 -12.41 -0.29 14.81
N VAL A 242 -13.53 -0.96 15.06
CA VAL A 242 -13.93 -1.35 16.43
C VAL A 242 -12.98 -2.45 16.88
N LEU A 243 -12.13 -2.16 17.86
CA LEU A 243 -11.24 -3.15 18.45
C LEU A 243 -12.00 -4.01 19.46
N ASN A 244 -12.70 -3.37 20.42
CA ASN A 244 -13.40 -4.09 21.50
C ASN A 244 -14.34 -3.16 22.28
N LYS A 245 -14.80 -3.62 23.44
CA LYS A 245 -15.56 -2.83 24.41
C LYS A 245 -14.91 -2.90 25.79
N VAL A 246 -15.08 -1.86 26.57
CA VAL A 246 -14.66 -1.81 27.98
C VAL A 246 -15.57 -2.72 28.79
N LYS A 247 -15.01 -3.63 29.59
CA LYS A 247 -15.78 -4.58 30.41
C LYS A 247 -16.42 -3.92 31.62
N THR A 248 -15.65 -3.12 32.36
CA THR A 248 -16.06 -2.52 33.64
C THR A 248 -15.69 -1.05 33.61
N ALA A 249 -16.57 -0.19 34.14
CA ALA A 249 -16.26 1.22 34.29
C ALA A 249 -15.03 1.45 35.16
N THR A 250 -14.20 2.40 34.76
CA THR A 250 -13.01 2.81 35.52
C THR A 250 -13.05 4.31 35.79
N THR A 251 -12.51 4.74 36.92
CA THR A 251 -12.43 6.17 37.26
C THR A 251 -10.96 6.52 37.53
N ALA A 252 -10.44 7.46 36.71
CA ALA A 252 -9.07 7.94 36.81
C ALA A 252 -8.01 6.81 36.88
N SER A 253 -8.20 5.75 36.07
CA SER A 253 -7.30 4.58 36.02
C SER A 253 -6.59 4.55 34.67
N ASN A 254 -5.33 4.14 34.67
CA ASN A 254 -4.57 3.88 33.46
C ASN A 254 -4.74 2.45 32.94
N THR A 255 -5.57 1.63 33.58
CA THR A 255 -5.82 0.26 33.14
C THR A 255 -7.30 -0.02 33.02
N PHE A 256 -7.69 -0.78 31.97
CA PHE A 256 -9.04 -1.29 31.81
C PHE A 256 -9.04 -2.68 31.19
N VAL A 257 -10.10 -3.43 31.40
CA VAL A 257 -10.25 -4.80 30.88
C VAL A 257 -11.18 -4.78 29.68
N LEU A 258 -10.81 -5.50 28.63
CA LEU A 258 -11.64 -5.70 27.44
C LEU A 258 -12.78 -6.68 27.75
N LYS A 259 -13.94 -6.45 27.13
CA LYS A 259 -15.13 -7.28 27.35
C LYS A 259 -14.99 -8.66 26.72
N ASN A 260 -14.41 -8.73 25.52
CA ASN A 260 -14.17 -9.96 24.77
C ASN A 260 -12.67 -10.17 24.57
N SER A 261 -12.26 -11.43 24.37
CA SER A 261 -10.89 -11.70 23.92
C SER A 261 -10.70 -11.11 22.52
N PRO A 262 -9.69 -10.27 22.29
CA PRO A 262 -9.44 -9.67 21.00
C PRO A 262 -8.99 -10.73 19.99
N LYS A 263 -9.26 -10.52 18.72
CA LYS A 263 -8.72 -11.33 17.63
C LYS A 263 -7.22 -11.03 17.44
N ASP A 264 -6.51 -11.92 16.74
CA ASP A 264 -5.06 -11.81 16.56
C ASP A 264 -4.60 -10.43 16.04
N ALA A 265 -5.31 -9.85 15.07
CA ALA A 265 -5.00 -8.53 14.56
C ALA A 265 -5.27 -7.40 15.56
N GLU A 266 -6.34 -7.49 16.34
CA GLU A 266 -6.70 -6.55 17.39
C GLU A 266 -5.70 -6.65 18.56
N ALA A 267 -5.34 -7.87 18.94
CA ALA A 267 -4.33 -8.13 19.96
C ALA A 267 -2.96 -7.60 19.54
N ALA A 268 -2.56 -7.79 18.29
CA ALA A 268 -1.31 -7.25 17.74
C ALA A 268 -1.29 -5.71 17.79
N TYR A 269 -2.40 -5.07 17.42
CA TYR A 269 -2.52 -3.61 17.49
C TYR A 269 -2.39 -3.08 18.92
N LEU A 270 -3.08 -3.72 19.87
CA LEU A 270 -3.05 -3.34 21.30
C LEU A 270 -1.71 -3.68 21.98
N SER A 271 -0.97 -4.67 21.47
CA SER A 271 0.34 -5.04 22.02
C SER A 271 1.46 -4.10 21.60
N THR A 272 1.23 -3.26 20.60
CA THR A 272 2.22 -2.30 20.11
C THR A 272 2.16 -1.03 20.95
N ALA A 273 3.16 -0.83 21.79
CA ALA A 273 3.28 0.39 22.60
C ALA A 273 3.38 1.64 21.71
N GLY A 274 2.66 2.69 22.11
CA GLY A 274 2.60 3.94 21.35
C GLY A 274 1.43 4.00 20.35
N ASN A 275 0.75 2.89 20.08
CA ASN A 275 -0.49 2.93 19.31
C ASN A 275 -1.56 3.70 20.07
N LYS A 276 -2.35 4.45 19.35
CA LYS A 276 -3.42 5.25 19.91
C LYS A 276 -4.76 4.55 19.73
N ILE A 277 -5.62 4.72 20.70
CA ILE A 277 -6.99 4.23 20.72
C ILE A 277 -7.94 5.37 21.06
N LYS A 278 -9.14 5.32 20.55
CA LYS A 278 -10.23 6.24 20.91
C LYS A 278 -11.29 5.51 21.70
N ILE A 279 -11.68 6.08 22.84
CA ILE A 279 -12.75 5.56 23.68
C ILE A 279 -13.76 6.69 23.95
N GLY A 280 -14.89 6.64 23.30
CA GLY A 280 -15.81 7.79 23.26
C GLY A 280 -15.22 8.93 22.42
N ALA A 281 -15.06 10.11 23.01
CA ALA A 281 -14.46 11.27 22.36
C ALA A 281 -12.94 11.42 22.65
N ASP A 282 -12.43 10.67 23.62
CA ASP A 282 -11.07 10.83 24.12
C ASP A 282 -10.09 9.90 23.41
N GLU A 283 -8.88 10.42 23.16
CA GLU A 283 -7.78 9.68 22.58
C GLU A 283 -6.80 9.30 23.68
N HIS A 284 -6.39 8.04 23.70
CA HIS A 284 -5.46 7.47 24.66
C HIS A 284 -4.34 6.73 23.96
N THR A 285 -3.14 6.75 24.54
CA THR A 285 -2.00 6.01 24.01
C THR A 285 -1.84 4.70 24.78
N VAL A 286 -1.72 3.59 24.05
CA VAL A 286 -1.48 2.27 24.64
C VAL A 286 -0.03 2.16 25.11
N ALA A 287 0.17 1.81 26.36
CA ALA A 287 1.47 1.51 26.92
C ALA A 287 1.80 0.01 26.83
N SER A 288 0.84 -0.85 27.12
CA SER A 288 0.99 -2.31 27.01
C SER A 288 -0.38 -3.01 27.00
N PHE A 289 -0.38 -4.26 26.55
CA PHE A 289 -1.54 -5.14 26.55
C PHE A 289 -1.15 -6.52 27.13
N ASP A 290 -1.93 -7.01 28.08
CA ASP A 290 -1.80 -8.36 28.64
C ASP A 290 -2.91 -9.26 28.08
N ALA A 291 -2.52 -10.17 27.20
CA ALA A 291 -3.44 -11.10 26.56
C ALA A 291 -4.03 -12.16 27.51
N ALA A 292 -3.36 -12.46 28.63
CA ALA A 292 -3.85 -13.46 29.58
C ALA A 292 -5.06 -12.93 30.37
N THR A 293 -5.04 -11.65 30.72
CA THR A 293 -6.10 -10.98 31.50
C THR A 293 -6.99 -10.07 30.64
N ASN A 294 -6.70 -9.93 29.33
CA ASN A 294 -7.32 -8.97 28.41
C ASN A 294 -7.27 -7.53 28.96
N THR A 295 -6.18 -7.16 29.63
CA THR A 295 -6.01 -5.84 30.24
C THR A 295 -5.15 -4.95 29.35
N VAL A 296 -5.68 -3.77 29.03
CA VAL A 296 -4.97 -2.71 28.34
C VAL A 296 -4.46 -1.70 29.35
N THR A 297 -3.18 -1.35 29.28
CA THR A 297 -2.57 -0.27 30.06
C THR A 297 -2.36 0.94 29.15
N LEU A 298 -2.85 2.08 29.60
CA LEU A 298 -2.71 3.37 28.93
C LEU A 298 -1.51 4.14 29.48
N SER A 299 -1.01 5.07 28.72
CA SER A 299 0.03 6.01 29.16
C SER A 299 -0.51 7.12 30.07
N ASP A 300 -1.81 7.34 30.04
CA ASP A 300 -2.56 8.36 30.78
C ASP A 300 -3.72 7.74 31.57
N ASN A 301 -4.24 8.48 32.55
CA ASN A 301 -5.40 8.05 33.31
C ASN A 301 -6.70 8.39 32.56
N ALA A 302 -7.59 7.42 32.44
CA ALA A 302 -8.87 7.55 31.77
C ALA A 302 -10.04 7.26 32.72
N THR A 303 -11.15 7.95 32.53
CA THR A 303 -12.44 7.64 33.16
C THR A 303 -13.34 7.03 32.09
N LEU A 304 -13.55 5.72 32.16
CA LEU A 304 -14.26 4.97 31.14
C LEU A 304 -15.55 4.41 31.68
N THR A 305 -16.58 4.39 30.83
CA THR A 305 -17.86 3.75 31.12
C THR A 305 -17.84 2.30 30.68
N ALA A 306 -18.60 1.46 31.38
CA ALA A 306 -18.82 0.07 30.94
C ALA A 306 -19.49 0.06 29.56
N ASP A 307 -19.13 -0.92 28.73
CA ASP A 307 -19.59 -1.08 27.35
C ASP A 307 -19.15 0.07 26.38
N ALA A 308 -18.30 1.00 26.83
CA ALA A 308 -17.70 1.98 25.92
C ALA A 308 -16.93 1.25 24.81
N ILE A 309 -17.11 1.68 23.56
CA ILE A 309 -16.46 1.07 22.41
C ILE A 309 -15.02 1.60 22.32
N VAL A 310 -14.09 0.67 22.15
CA VAL A 310 -12.67 0.95 21.94
C VAL A 310 -12.40 0.87 20.44
N TYR A 311 -11.93 1.96 19.87
CA TYR A 311 -11.63 2.08 18.45
C TYR A 311 -10.12 2.25 18.21
N SER A 312 -9.64 1.84 17.04
CA SER A 312 -8.31 2.21 16.58
C SER A 312 -8.24 3.69 16.20
N GLU A 313 -7.06 4.30 16.26
CA GLU A 313 -6.87 5.72 15.96
C GLU A 313 -7.01 6.09 14.46
N ASP A 314 -7.03 5.13 13.57
CA ASP A 314 -6.91 5.34 12.11
C ASP A 314 -8.14 5.99 11.46
N ALA A 315 -8.75 6.98 12.13
CA ALA A 315 -9.89 7.71 11.60
C ALA A 315 -9.81 9.20 11.88
N GLY A 316 -10.64 9.94 11.16
CA GLY A 316 -10.83 11.38 11.36
C GLY A 316 -11.63 11.72 12.62
N SER A 317 -12.11 12.96 12.67
CA SER A 317 -12.92 13.47 13.77
C SER A 317 -14.18 12.64 13.98
N ILE A 318 -14.50 12.36 15.24
CA ILE A 318 -15.74 11.66 15.61
C ILE A 318 -16.92 12.63 15.45
N ASP A 319 -17.90 12.23 14.64
CA ASP A 319 -19.19 12.91 14.61
C ASP A 319 -19.93 12.66 15.95
N GLY A 320 -20.33 13.74 16.60
CA GLY A 320 -21.05 13.67 17.87
C GLY A 320 -22.38 12.91 17.81
N THR A 321 -22.93 12.68 16.62
CA THR A 321 -24.21 12.03 16.40
C THR A 321 -24.06 10.52 16.23
N THR A 322 -23.11 10.08 15.40
CA THR A 322 -22.92 8.65 15.07
C THR A 322 -21.87 7.98 15.92
N LYS A 323 -21.01 8.77 16.61
CA LYS A 323 -19.84 8.30 17.35
C LYS A 323 -18.88 7.46 16.49
N ALA A 324 -18.96 7.58 15.19
CA ALA A 324 -18.03 6.99 14.23
C ALA A 324 -17.09 8.07 13.73
N GLY A 325 -15.80 7.75 13.64
CA GLY A 325 -14.81 8.64 13.03
C GLY A 325 -15.04 8.73 11.53
N ALA A 326 -14.83 9.89 10.96
CA ALA A 326 -14.87 10.06 9.52
C ALA A 326 -13.78 9.23 8.85
N ASP A 327 -14.09 8.59 7.74
CA ASP A 327 -13.08 7.93 6.91
C ASP A 327 -12.14 8.97 6.31
N VAL A 328 -10.84 8.74 6.47
CA VAL A 328 -9.79 9.63 5.95
C VAL A 328 -9.12 8.95 4.77
N HIS A 329 -9.27 9.54 3.61
CA HIS A 329 -8.68 9.07 2.38
C HIS A 329 -7.26 9.61 2.20
N SER A 330 -6.39 8.76 1.68
CA SER A 330 -5.00 9.10 1.39
C SER A 330 -4.81 9.29 -0.10
N THR A 331 -4.52 10.50 -0.52
CA THR A 331 -4.11 10.82 -1.88
C THR A 331 -2.60 11.01 -1.92
N LEU A 332 -1.92 10.26 -2.77
CA LEU A 332 -0.46 10.28 -2.90
C LEU A 332 -0.05 11.09 -4.13
N ILE A 333 0.82 12.11 -3.95
CA ILE A 333 1.43 12.84 -5.05
C ILE A 333 2.93 12.68 -4.97
N PHE A 334 3.55 12.22 -6.06
CA PHE A 334 4.98 11.92 -6.06
C PHE A 334 5.66 12.18 -7.41
N GLY A 335 6.97 12.33 -7.34
CA GLY A 335 7.86 12.45 -8.49
C GLY A 335 8.55 11.14 -8.84
N LYS A 336 9.34 11.16 -9.89
CA LYS A 336 10.17 10.03 -10.34
C LYS A 336 11.19 9.69 -9.24
N ASP A 337 11.42 8.38 -9.05
CA ASP A 337 12.37 7.83 -8.07
C ASP A 337 12.06 8.19 -6.60
N ALA A 338 10.79 8.50 -6.28
CA ALA A 338 10.37 8.77 -4.91
C ALA A 338 10.39 7.50 -4.03
N TYR A 339 10.05 6.34 -4.60
CA TYR A 339 10.07 5.04 -3.94
C TYR A 339 10.67 3.96 -4.84
N GLY A 340 11.18 2.92 -4.22
CA GLY A 340 11.79 1.77 -4.87
C GLY A 340 10.96 0.50 -4.68
N ILE A 341 10.99 -0.35 -5.68
CA ILE A 341 10.37 -1.67 -5.69
C ILE A 341 11.47 -2.68 -5.97
N VAL A 342 11.49 -3.73 -5.18
CA VAL A 342 12.47 -4.80 -5.27
C VAL A 342 11.74 -6.11 -5.52
N ASP A 343 12.16 -6.82 -6.56
CA ASP A 343 11.75 -8.19 -6.85
C ASP A 343 12.98 -9.08 -7.07
N VAL A 344 12.83 -10.38 -6.89
CA VAL A 344 13.92 -11.32 -7.14
C VAL A 344 13.78 -11.94 -8.54
N GLY A 345 14.83 -11.80 -9.35
CA GLY A 345 14.93 -12.43 -10.66
C GLY A 345 14.30 -11.68 -11.83
N GLY A 346 13.73 -10.50 -11.62
CA GLY A 346 13.28 -9.57 -12.69
C GLY A 346 12.12 -10.05 -13.58
N SER A 347 11.63 -11.26 -13.41
CA SER A 347 10.58 -11.86 -14.24
C SER A 347 9.28 -12.07 -13.46
N GLY A 348 8.74 -10.97 -12.93
CA GLY A 348 7.46 -11.02 -12.25
C GLY A 348 7.48 -12.10 -11.15
N ALA A 349 7.58 -11.68 -9.92
CA ALA A 349 7.74 -12.53 -8.75
C ALA A 349 6.60 -13.56 -8.53
N LEU A 350 5.60 -13.56 -9.40
CA LEU A 350 4.40 -14.39 -9.29
C LEU A 350 4.65 -15.78 -9.92
N GLN A 351 4.48 -16.82 -9.12
CA GLN A 351 4.65 -18.21 -9.54
C GLN A 351 3.41 -19.02 -9.17
N ILE A 352 2.84 -19.73 -10.14
CA ILE A 352 1.82 -20.74 -9.89
C ILE A 352 2.48 -22.10 -9.68
N ILE A 353 1.99 -22.84 -8.71
CA ILE A 353 2.40 -24.19 -8.38
C ILE A 353 1.15 -25.06 -8.34
N ILE A 354 0.96 -25.86 -9.38
CA ILE A 354 -0.14 -26.84 -9.42
C ILE A 354 0.43 -28.20 -9.09
N LYS A 355 -0.13 -28.83 -8.09
CA LYS A 355 0.15 -30.22 -7.72
C LYS A 355 -1.11 -31.02 -7.99
N PRO A 356 -1.13 -31.86 -9.04
CA PRO A 356 -2.28 -32.70 -9.35
C PRO A 356 -2.47 -33.82 -8.30
N HIS A 357 -3.60 -34.51 -8.36
CA HIS A 357 -3.86 -35.71 -7.58
C HIS A 357 -2.72 -36.69 -7.76
N GLY A 358 -2.31 -37.38 -6.71
CA GLY A 358 -1.18 -38.33 -6.72
C GLY A 358 0.21 -37.68 -6.55
N SER A 359 0.30 -36.36 -6.44
CA SER A 359 1.59 -35.68 -6.29
C SER A 359 2.10 -35.58 -4.85
N ALA A 360 1.26 -35.88 -3.86
CA ALA A 360 1.56 -35.72 -2.44
C ALA A 360 2.29 -36.92 -1.81
N GLY A 361 2.43 -38.03 -2.53
CA GLY A 361 3.09 -39.27 -2.07
C GLY A 361 2.46 -39.81 -0.78
N THR A 362 3.29 -40.15 0.20
CA THR A 362 2.83 -40.78 1.46
C THR A 362 1.98 -39.89 2.35
N SER A 363 1.92 -38.58 2.10
CA SER A 363 1.08 -37.65 2.86
C SER A 363 -0.38 -37.69 2.43
N ASP A 364 -0.68 -38.22 1.26
CA ASP A 364 -2.03 -38.48 0.76
C ASP A 364 -2.07 -39.85 0.08
N PRO A 365 -2.18 -40.98 0.85
CA PRO A 365 -2.09 -42.31 0.35
C PRO A 365 -3.21 -42.74 -0.60
N LEU A 366 -4.32 -41.98 -0.60
CA LEU A 366 -5.48 -42.28 -1.46
C LEU A 366 -5.58 -41.33 -2.65
N ASP A 367 -4.60 -40.42 -2.82
CA ASP A 367 -4.53 -39.45 -3.91
C ASP A 367 -5.79 -38.57 -4.06
N GLN A 368 -6.42 -38.19 -2.93
CA GLN A 368 -7.68 -37.51 -2.90
C GLN A 368 -7.55 -35.96 -2.97
N ARG A 369 -6.33 -35.42 -2.96
CA ARG A 369 -6.10 -33.96 -2.91
C ARG A 369 -5.25 -33.47 -4.06
N ALA A 370 -5.72 -32.42 -4.72
CA ALA A 370 -4.92 -31.57 -5.59
C ALA A 370 -4.74 -30.21 -4.91
N THR A 371 -3.63 -29.53 -5.16
CA THR A 371 -3.39 -28.19 -4.64
C THR A 371 -3.01 -27.23 -5.76
N VAL A 372 -3.64 -26.07 -5.75
CA VAL A 372 -3.27 -24.94 -6.57
C VAL A 372 -2.72 -23.87 -5.64
N GLY A 373 -1.45 -23.55 -5.77
CA GLY A 373 -0.78 -22.52 -4.98
C GLY A 373 -0.25 -21.42 -5.88
N ALA A 374 -0.30 -20.22 -5.41
CA ALA A 374 0.36 -19.09 -6.02
C ALA A 374 1.23 -18.37 -5.00
N LYS A 375 2.41 -17.93 -5.40
CA LYS A 375 3.32 -17.19 -4.52
C LYS A 375 4.04 -16.07 -5.27
N VAL A 376 4.29 -15.00 -4.54
CA VAL A 376 5.25 -13.96 -4.89
C VAL A 376 6.57 -14.33 -4.22
N ALA A 377 7.58 -14.66 -5.01
CA ALA A 377 8.81 -15.28 -4.52
C ALA A 377 9.60 -14.35 -3.59
N ALA A 378 9.63 -13.06 -3.88
CA ALA A 378 10.19 -12.05 -3.00
C ALA A 378 9.79 -10.66 -3.50
N TYR A 379 9.19 -9.87 -2.65
CA TYR A 379 8.73 -8.53 -2.97
C TYR A 379 8.92 -7.58 -1.80
N ALA A 380 9.29 -6.36 -2.08
CA ALA A 380 9.32 -5.28 -1.11
C ALA A 380 9.23 -3.93 -1.80
N ALA A 381 8.66 -2.95 -1.11
CA ALA A 381 8.65 -1.56 -1.52
C ALA A 381 9.13 -0.66 -0.37
N LYS A 382 9.79 0.44 -0.67
CA LYS A 382 10.23 1.42 0.33
C LYS A 382 10.38 2.81 -0.28
N ILE A 383 10.10 3.83 0.52
CA ILE A 383 10.36 5.22 0.13
C ILE A 383 11.87 5.44 0.07
N LEU A 384 12.35 5.99 -1.05
CA LEU A 384 13.75 6.34 -1.28
C LEU A 384 14.02 7.80 -0.93
N ASN A 385 13.05 8.66 -1.14
CA ASN A 385 13.16 10.08 -0.83
C ASN A 385 11.84 10.61 -0.30
N GLU A 386 11.79 10.82 1.01
CA GLU A 386 10.60 11.34 1.73
C GLU A 386 10.10 12.68 1.18
N LEU A 387 11.00 13.55 0.74
CA LEU A 387 10.64 14.87 0.23
C LEU A 387 10.01 14.85 -1.18
N TRP A 388 10.10 13.72 -1.88
CA TRP A 388 9.59 13.57 -3.25
C TRP A 388 8.24 12.86 -3.33
N ILE A 389 7.69 12.50 -2.18
CA ILE A 389 6.34 11.96 -2.03
C ILE A 389 5.60 12.79 -0.98
N ILE A 390 4.35 13.11 -1.26
CA ILE A 390 3.45 13.80 -0.32
C ILE A 390 2.19 12.99 -0.22
N ARG A 391 1.78 12.72 1.01
CA ARG A 391 0.49 12.15 1.33
C ARG A 391 -0.45 13.28 1.73
N ILE A 392 -1.56 13.43 1.02
CA ILE A 392 -2.65 14.33 1.39
C ILE A 392 -3.71 13.49 2.07
N GLU A 393 -3.99 13.78 3.33
CA GLU A 393 -5.08 13.17 4.09
C GLU A 393 -6.28 14.11 4.09
N HIS A 394 -7.43 13.58 3.68
CA HIS A 394 -8.65 14.37 3.50
C HIS A 394 -9.91 13.53 3.75
N GLY A 395 -11.02 14.18 4.05
CA GLY A 395 -12.34 13.57 4.03
C GLY A 395 -12.90 13.45 2.61
N VAL A 396 -14.03 12.81 2.48
CA VAL A 396 -14.80 12.66 1.24
C VAL A 396 -16.26 12.92 1.50
N SER A 397 -17.00 13.27 0.43
CA SER A 397 -18.47 13.31 0.51
C SER A 397 -19.04 11.92 0.74
N ALA A 398 -20.04 11.84 1.62
CA ALA A 398 -20.80 10.64 1.89
C ALA A 398 -21.72 10.29 0.69
#